data_4762958abcb24d4eb08c8ec04d1d35c0
#
_entry.id   4762958abcb24d4eb08c8ec04d1d35c0
#
_cell.length_a   1.000
_cell.length_b   1.000
_cell.length_c   1.000
_cell.angle_alpha   90.00
_cell.angle_beta   90.00
_cell.angle_gamma   90.00
#
_symmetry.space_group_name_H-M   'P 1'
#
loop_
_entity.id
_entity.type
_entity.pdbx_description
1 polymer ?
#
loop_
_entity_poly.entity_id
_entity_poly.type
_entity_poly.pdbx_seq_one_letter_code
_entity_poly.pdbx_strand_id
1 'polypeptide(L)'
;MISHKRIQVYEHSFLRIGERDFDTKHFIALSKLNALHNYQYFDLKHNGVVFKQFVGVLQVDNLTIEILPKIDRYEPEENKKKWQSVLIEMLHLTKKLKIHEAGQTNVARQSITLLDIYFEWFLSEVQLLIHQGLIKQYYKQTGNVKALKGKLEFAIHIQKNLAHKERFYTTHQVYGKDHLIHQVLGQALDIITNLSKGSYLHAKCKTLKLDFPEVKSINATESTFTKLPRSRKNAPYETAISIARLIILNYAPNISKGTEKMLALLFDMNKLWEEYILIRIKQASKDNNIQVYGQNSKTFWRNVSIHPDIVLLCDKEQFIIDTKWKNIGNNKPSIHDLRQMYVYNEYWKSSKSLLLYPSSNDDFDGYIRFVSLDNTADQHKCGLGKVSIFKDCNTLLNDQIGSKILNWIMNEDKIRV
;
A
#
# COMPACT_ATOMS: atom_id res chain seq x y z
N MET A 1 -18.12 12.35 24.70
CA MET A 1 -17.37 11.31 23.94
C MET A 1 -17.46 11.65 22.46
N ILE A 2 -16.34 11.82 21.76
CA ILE A 2 -16.35 12.02 20.32
C ILE A 2 -16.62 10.63 19.70
N SER A 3 -17.81 10.43 19.13
CA SER A 3 -18.14 9.19 18.43
C SER A 3 -17.38 9.17 17.11
N HIS A 4 -16.51 8.18 16.91
CA HIS A 4 -15.92 7.92 15.61
C HIS A 4 -16.98 7.37 14.66
N LYS A 5 -17.16 8.07 13.55
CA LYS A 5 -18.11 7.69 12.50
C LYS A 5 -17.37 6.91 11.41
N ARG A 6 -18.03 5.89 10.86
CA ARG A 6 -17.44 5.03 9.81
C ARG A 6 -18.39 4.93 8.62
N ILE A 7 -17.85 5.16 7.45
CA ILE A 7 -18.53 4.98 6.17
C ILE A 7 -17.75 3.95 5.35
N GLN A 8 -18.45 3.00 4.74
CA GLN A 8 -17.88 2.07 3.76
C GLN A 8 -18.48 2.37 2.40
N VAL A 9 -17.62 2.57 1.41
CA VAL A 9 -17.96 2.80 0.00
C VAL A 9 -17.19 1.86 -0.88
N TYR A 10 -17.65 1.65 -2.12
CA TYR A 10 -16.88 0.92 -3.12
C TYR A 10 -16.05 1.88 -3.97
N GLU A 11 -14.94 1.39 -4.54
CA GLU A 11 -14.25 2.10 -5.60
C GLU A 11 -15.22 2.45 -6.75
N HIS A 12 -14.93 3.52 -7.48
CA HIS A 12 -15.78 4.06 -8.55
C HIS A 12 -17.21 4.42 -8.10
N SER A 13 -17.50 4.51 -6.80
CA SER A 13 -18.78 4.97 -6.31
C SER A 13 -18.78 6.47 -6.05
N PHE A 14 -19.99 7.04 -6.02
CA PHE A 14 -20.22 8.44 -5.68
C PHE A 14 -20.70 8.55 -4.23
N LEU A 15 -20.06 9.41 -3.45
CA LEU A 15 -20.48 9.76 -2.08
C LEU A 15 -20.95 11.21 -2.08
N ARG A 16 -22.25 11.41 -1.75
CA ARG A 16 -22.90 12.72 -1.76
C ARG A 16 -22.75 13.43 -0.40
N ILE A 17 -22.60 14.75 -0.42
CA ILE A 17 -22.67 15.59 0.78
C ILE A 17 -24.05 15.46 1.42
N GLY A 18 -24.07 15.27 2.75
CA GLY A 18 -25.30 15.02 3.52
C GLY A 18 -25.69 13.54 3.60
N GLU A 19 -24.98 12.63 2.93
CA GLU A 19 -25.21 11.19 2.98
C GLU A 19 -24.27 10.53 3.99
N ARG A 20 -24.82 9.62 4.84
CA ARG A 20 -24.04 8.78 5.77
C ARG A 20 -23.00 9.54 6.62
N ASP A 21 -23.39 10.69 7.19
CA ASP A 21 -22.49 11.55 7.98
C ASP A 21 -21.35 12.26 7.20
N PHE A 22 -21.39 12.25 5.87
CA PHE A 22 -20.43 12.96 5.03
C PHE A 22 -20.87 14.41 4.79
N ASP A 23 -20.35 15.34 5.59
CA ASP A 23 -20.72 16.76 5.58
C ASP A 23 -19.82 17.59 4.65
N THR A 24 -20.22 18.86 4.41
CA THR A 24 -19.44 19.83 3.63
C THR A 24 -18.03 20.03 4.16
N LYS A 25 -17.81 19.99 5.49
CA LYS A 25 -16.46 20.08 6.07
C LYS A 25 -15.56 18.92 5.61
N HIS A 26 -16.09 17.69 5.57
CA HIS A 26 -15.36 16.51 5.09
C HIS A 26 -15.04 16.63 3.61
N PHE A 27 -15.99 17.14 2.80
CA PHE A 27 -15.76 17.40 1.37
C PHE A 27 -14.62 18.41 1.15
N ILE A 28 -14.62 19.53 1.89
CA ILE A 28 -13.55 20.54 1.79
C ILE A 28 -12.20 19.94 2.18
N ALA A 29 -12.15 19.14 3.24
CA ALA A 29 -10.93 18.48 3.68
C ALA A 29 -10.42 17.47 2.62
N LEU A 30 -11.30 16.63 2.07
CA LEU A 30 -10.94 15.72 0.98
C LEU A 30 -10.48 16.46 -0.28
N SER A 31 -11.09 17.60 -0.63
CA SER A 31 -10.66 18.42 -1.75
C SER A 31 -9.19 18.88 -1.58
N LYS A 32 -8.84 19.35 -0.38
CA LYS A 32 -7.46 19.74 -0.06
C LYS A 32 -6.50 18.56 -0.12
N LEU A 33 -6.89 17.39 0.44
CA LEU A 33 -6.09 16.17 0.38
C LEU A 33 -5.80 15.75 -1.06
N ASN A 34 -6.83 15.78 -1.90
CA ASN A 34 -6.72 15.38 -3.30
C ASN A 34 -5.77 16.31 -4.08
N ALA A 35 -5.81 17.62 -3.78
CA ALA A 35 -4.88 18.59 -4.37
C ALA A 35 -3.42 18.31 -3.98
N LEU A 36 -3.16 17.90 -2.72
CA LEU A 36 -1.82 17.49 -2.27
C LEU A 36 -1.28 16.27 -3.02
N HIS A 37 -2.16 15.37 -3.44
CA HIS A 37 -1.82 14.16 -4.16
C HIS A 37 -2.10 14.25 -5.67
N ASN A 38 -2.03 15.47 -6.25
CA ASN A 38 -2.20 15.72 -7.70
C ASN A 38 -3.50 15.16 -8.27
N TYR A 39 -4.61 15.21 -7.51
CA TYR A 39 -5.95 14.77 -7.91
C TYR A 39 -6.04 13.30 -8.35
N GLN A 40 -5.22 12.44 -7.79
CA GLN A 40 -5.16 11.05 -8.25
C GLN A 40 -6.21 10.12 -7.60
N TYR A 41 -6.73 10.42 -6.39
CA TYR A 41 -7.54 9.48 -5.61
C TYR A 41 -9.02 9.51 -5.93
N PHE A 42 -9.57 10.69 -6.23
CA PHE A 42 -10.99 10.87 -6.53
C PHE A 42 -11.25 12.13 -7.35
N ASP A 43 -12.38 12.17 -8.04
CA ASP A 43 -12.87 13.33 -8.76
C ASP A 43 -13.87 14.10 -7.92
N LEU A 44 -13.71 15.41 -7.84
CA LEU A 44 -14.64 16.30 -7.17
C LEU A 44 -15.83 16.59 -8.09
N LYS A 45 -17.04 16.42 -7.56
CA LYS A 45 -18.29 16.79 -8.22
C LYS A 45 -19.00 17.86 -7.40
N HIS A 46 -19.99 18.53 -7.98
CA HIS A 46 -20.70 19.64 -7.34
C HIS A 46 -21.22 19.31 -5.92
N ASN A 47 -21.76 18.10 -5.70
CA ASN A 47 -22.35 17.68 -4.44
C ASN A 47 -21.68 16.46 -3.81
N GLY A 48 -20.39 16.19 -4.09
CA GLY A 48 -19.73 15.02 -3.53
C GLY A 48 -18.45 14.62 -4.23
N VAL A 49 -18.02 13.41 -3.99
CA VAL A 49 -16.78 12.84 -4.52
C VAL A 49 -17.06 11.52 -5.25
N VAL A 50 -16.39 11.30 -6.38
CA VAL A 50 -16.35 10.01 -7.08
C VAL A 50 -14.99 9.39 -6.83
N PHE A 51 -14.95 8.26 -6.15
CA PHE A 51 -13.71 7.53 -5.91
C PHE A 51 -13.19 6.91 -7.22
N LYS A 52 -11.86 6.84 -7.37
CA LYS A 52 -11.20 6.18 -8.50
C LYS A 52 -10.87 4.73 -8.14
N GLN A 53 -9.90 4.14 -8.82
CA GLN A 53 -9.43 2.76 -8.63
C GLN A 53 -8.58 2.55 -7.36
N PHE A 54 -8.71 3.41 -6.37
CA PHE A 54 -7.97 3.31 -5.12
C PHE A 54 -8.83 2.72 -4.02
N VAL A 55 -8.28 1.74 -3.30
CA VAL A 55 -8.90 1.05 -2.17
C VAL A 55 -8.10 1.28 -0.90
N GLY A 56 -8.74 1.20 0.24
CA GLY A 56 -8.07 1.43 1.53
C GLY A 56 -8.89 2.27 2.49
N VAL A 57 -8.27 3.19 3.19
CA VAL A 57 -8.92 4.00 4.21
C VAL A 57 -8.48 5.46 4.16
N LEU A 58 -9.46 6.33 4.32
CA LEU A 58 -9.31 7.77 4.53
C LEU A 58 -9.83 8.12 5.92
N GLN A 59 -9.08 8.86 6.71
CA GLN A 59 -9.58 9.46 7.93
C GLN A 59 -9.54 10.99 7.81
N VAL A 60 -10.66 11.60 8.12
CA VAL A 60 -10.83 13.06 8.22
C VAL A 60 -11.43 13.36 9.56
N ASP A 61 -10.64 13.91 10.50
CA ASP A 61 -11.01 14.13 11.90
C ASP A 61 -11.57 12.85 12.55
N ASN A 62 -12.87 12.84 12.85
CA ASN A 62 -13.59 11.72 13.47
C ASN A 62 -14.37 10.85 12.46
N LEU A 63 -14.25 11.13 11.16
CA LEU A 63 -14.86 10.34 10.10
C LEU A 63 -13.83 9.44 9.44
N THR A 64 -14.09 8.14 9.44
CA THR A 64 -13.31 7.13 8.71
C THR A 64 -14.09 6.65 7.50
N ILE A 65 -13.51 6.79 6.30
CA ILE A 65 -14.09 6.31 5.04
C ILE A 65 -13.23 5.15 4.55
N GLU A 66 -13.81 3.96 4.50
CA GLU A 66 -13.17 2.78 3.90
C GLU A 66 -13.64 2.61 2.46
N ILE A 67 -12.70 2.54 1.54
CA ILE A 67 -12.94 2.32 0.12
C ILE A 67 -12.61 0.86 -0.18
N LEU A 68 -13.63 0.10 -0.56
CA LEU A 68 -13.55 -1.33 -0.80
C LEU A 68 -13.47 -1.64 -2.30
N PRO A 69 -12.77 -2.72 -2.68
CA PRO A 69 -12.78 -3.17 -4.06
C PRO A 69 -14.14 -3.74 -4.46
N LYS A 70 -14.40 -3.82 -5.76
CA LYS A 70 -15.57 -4.50 -6.32
C LYS A 70 -15.24 -5.08 -7.69
N ILE A 71 -15.91 -6.15 -8.07
CA ILE A 71 -15.83 -6.70 -9.44
C ILE A 71 -16.97 -6.15 -10.28
N ASP A 72 -18.19 -6.22 -9.76
CA ASP A 72 -19.39 -5.86 -10.48
C ASP A 72 -19.71 -4.36 -10.39
N ARG A 73 -20.38 -3.85 -11.42
CA ARG A 73 -20.80 -2.44 -11.46
C ARG A 73 -21.75 -2.11 -10.29
N TYR A 74 -22.60 -3.05 -9.94
CA TYR A 74 -23.58 -2.95 -8.85
C TYR A 74 -23.30 -4.04 -7.82
N GLU A 75 -22.52 -3.72 -6.82
CA GLU A 75 -22.22 -4.63 -5.72
C GLU A 75 -23.18 -4.36 -4.55
N PRO A 76 -23.86 -5.39 -3.99
CA PRO A 76 -24.77 -5.21 -2.85
C PRO A 76 -24.06 -4.67 -1.60
N GLU A 77 -24.78 -3.84 -0.83
CA GLU A 77 -24.28 -3.31 0.46
C GLU A 77 -23.89 -4.42 1.45
N GLU A 78 -24.60 -5.54 1.42
CA GLU A 78 -24.39 -6.72 2.28
C GLU A 78 -23.01 -7.35 2.09
N ASN A 79 -22.42 -7.22 0.91
CA ASN A 79 -21.12 -7.77 0.56
C ASN A 79 -19.93 -6.95 1.08
N LYS A 80 -20.14 -5.78 1.71
CA LYS A 80 -19.06 -4.91 2.17
C LYS A 80 -18.11 -5.60 3.16
N LYS A 81 -18.63 -6.39 4.09
CA LYS A 81 -17.79 -7.16 5.02
C LYS A 81 -16.92 -8.19 4.30
N LYS A 82 -17.49 -8.85 3.28
CA LYS A 82 -16.79 -9.81 2.44
C LYS A 82 -15.64 -9.13 1.69
N TRP A 83 -15.90 -8.00 1.05
CA TRP A 83 -14.89 -7.24 0.32
C TRP A 83 -13.83 -6.62 1.22
N GLN A 84 -14.18 -6.21 2.44
CA GLN A 84 -13.21 -5.77 3.43
C GLN A 84 -12.24 -6.91 3.80
N SER A 85 -12.76 -8.12 4.05
CA SER A 85 -11.92 -9.28 4.35
C SER A 85 -10.96 -9.62 3.19
N VAL A 86 -11.46 -9.58 1.94
CA VAL A 86 -10.65 -9.78 0.73
C VAL A 86 -9.54 -8.74 0.63
N LEU A 87 -9.87 -7.46 0.83
CA LEU A 87 -8.87 -6.39 0.77
C LEU A 87 -7.77 -6.58 1.83
N ILE A 88 -8.16 -6.88 3.06
CA ILE A 88 -7.22 -7.13 4.16
C ILE A 88 -6.30 -8.31 3.83
N GLU A 89 -6.86 -9.41 3.32
CA GLU A 89 -6.07 -10.60 2.97
C GLU A 89 -5.14 -10.35 1.76
N MET A 90 -5.59 -9.62 0.73
CA MET A 90 -4.73 -9.21 -0.38
C MET A 90 -3.56 -8.33 0.10
N LEU A 91 -3.83 -7.34 0.96
CA LEU A 91 -2.79 -6.48 1.54
C LEU A 91 -1.81 -7.28 2.41
N HIS A 92 -2.29 -8.30 3.12
CA HIS A 92 -1.45 -9.19 3.92
C HIS A 92 -0.53 -10.04 3.03
N LEU A 93 -1.07 -10.68 2.00
CA LEU A 93 -0.31 -11.51 1.06
C LEU A 93 0.74 -10.71 0.28
N THR A 94 0.41 -9.50 -0.11
CA THR A 94 1.34 -8.58 -0.79
C THR A 94 2.32 -7.88 0.17
N LYS A 95 2.35 -8.29 1.44
CA LYS A 95 3.20 -7.72 2.51
C LYS A 95 3.01 -6.22 2.75
N LYS A 96 1.88 -5.67 2.30
CA LYS A 96 1.49 -4.28 2.59
C LYS A 96 0.83 -4.15 3.96
N LEU A 97 0.47 -5.27 4.58
CA LEU A 97 -0.12 -5.38 5.90
C LEU A 97 0.35 -6.69 6.55
N LYS A 98 0.65 -6.68 7.85
CA LYS A 98 0.79 -7.90 8.68
C LYS A 98 -0.36 -7.95 9.68
N ILE A 99 -1.02 -9.09 9.76
CA ILE A 99 -2.05 -9.35 10.75
C ILE A 99 -1.40 -10.25 11.80
N HIS A 100 -1.31 -9.78 13.04
CA HIS A 100 -0.93 -10.65 14.15
C HIS A 100 -2.09 -11.58 14.49
N GLU A 101 -1.82 -12.82 14.86
CA GLU A 101 -2.84 -13.85 15.17
C GLU A 101 -3.85 -13.38 16.23
N ALA A 102 -3.40 -12.56 17.20
CA ALA A 102 -4.28 -11.92 18.17
C ALA A 102 -5.29 -10.92 17.54
N GLY A 103 -4.96 -10.37 16.37
CA GLY A 103 -5.85 -9.49 15.59
C GLY A 103 -6.93 -10.23 14.82
N GLN A 104 -6.67 -11.46 14.36
CA GLN A 104 -7.65 -12.24 13.58
C GLN A 104 -8.92 -12.56 14.39
N THR A 105 -8.78 -12.90 15.66
CA THR A 105 -9.92 -13.16 16.56
C THR A 105 -10.72 -11.89 16.87
N ASN A 106 -10.10 -10.71 16.86
CA ASN A 106 -10.75 -9.43 17.10
C ASN A 106 -11.41 -8.86 15.84
N VAL A 107 -10.84 -9.09 14.65
CA VAL A 107 -11.44 -8.68 13.36
C VAL A 107 -12.82 -9.32 13.17
N ALA A 108 -13.02 -10.55 13.65
CA ALA A 108 -14.30 -11.24 13.57
C ALA A 108 -15.35 -10.75 14.57
N ARG A 109 -14.95 -10.05 15.65
CA ARG A 109 -15.86 -9.71 16.77
C ARG A 109 -16.23 -8.23 16.91
N GLN A 110 -15.46 -7.30 16.30
CA GLN A 110 -15.72 -5.85 16.41
C GLN A 110 -15.64 -5.18 15.04
N SER A 111 -16.24 -4.00 14.91
CA SER A 111 -16.13 -3.13 13.73
C SER A 111 -14.73 -2.49 13.61
N ILE A 112 -13.69 -3.32 13.47
CA ILE A 112 -12.31 -2.86 13.32
C ILE A 112 -12.14 -2.29 11.91
N THR A 113 -11.54 -1.11 11.82
CA THR A 113 -11.22 -0.47 10.55
C THR A 113 -9.86 -0.94 10.02
N LEU A 114 -9.65 -0.83 8.71
CA LEU A 114 -8.33 -1.08 8.12
C LEU A 114 -7.25 -0.20 8.76
N LEU A 115 -7.60 1.03 9.16
CA LEU A 115 -6.70 1.94 9.85
C LEU A 115 -6.26 1.40 11.21
N ASP A 116 -7.20 0.83 11.98
CA ASP A 116 -6.89 0.24 13.28
C ASP A 116 -5.90 -0.92 13.15
N ILE A 117 -6.01 -1.71 12.07
CA ILE A 117 -5.08 -2.82 11.79
C ILE A 117 -3.66 -2.28 11.52
N TYR A 118 -3.53 -1.20 10.74
CA TYR A 118 -2.23 -0.56 10.50
C TYR A 118 -1.61 0.01 11.77
N PHE A 119 -2.40 0.67 12.59
CA PHE A 119 -1.94 1.20 13.87
C PHE A 119 -1.52 0.09 14.82
N GLU A 120 -2.34 -0.97 14.95
CA GLU A 120 -2.01 -2.14 15.75
C GLU A 120 -0.70 -2.79 15.32
N TRP A 121 -0.50 -2.97 14.02
CA TRP A 121 0.73 -3.52 13.48
C TRP A 121 1.94 -2.64 13.82
N PHE A 122 1.86 -1.32 13.59
CA PHE A 122 2.94 -0.41 13.95
C PHE A 122 3.28 -0.46 15.43
N LEU A 123 2.28 -0.39 16.29
CA LEU A 123 2.47 -0.42 17.74
C LEU A 123 3.11 -1.75 18.20
N SER A 124 2.73 -2.86 17.61
CA SER A 124 3.30 -4.17 17.90
C SER A 124 4.76 -4.29 17.45
N GLU A 125 5.12 -3.76 16.29
CA GLU A 125 6.52 -3.73 15.83
C GLU A 125 7.38 -2.84 16.74
N VAL A 126 6.89 -1.65 17.14
CA VAL A 126 7.61 -0.78 18.07
C VAL A 126 7.74 -1.43 19.46
N GLN A 127 6.71 -2.10 19.94
CA GLN A 127 6.75 -2.86 21.21
C GLN A 127 7.82 -3.95 21.17
N LEU A 128 7.90 -4.70 20.07
CA LEU A 128 8.94 -5.72 19.86
C LEU A 128 10.35 -5.11 19.93
N LEU A 129 10.57 -3.97 19.26
CA LEU A 129 11.85 -3.26 19.28
C LEU A 129 12.23 -2.78 20.69
N ILE A 130 11.26 -2.31 21.48
CA ILE A 130 11.50 -1.92 22.88
C ILE A 130 11.93 -3.13 23.71
N HIS A 131 11.24 -4.27 23.56
CA HIS A 131 11.58 -5.51 24.27
C HIS A 131 12.94 -6.09 23.88
N GLN A 132 13.33 -5.97 22.61
CA GLN A 132 14.66 -6.39 22.13
C GLN A 132 15.79 -5.44 22.59
N GLY A 133 15.44 -4.27 23.10
CA GLY A 133 16.37 -3.21 23.46
C GLY A 133 16.67 -2.27 22.29
N LEU A 134 16.30 -1.02 22.48
CA LEU A 134 16.48 0.02 21.46
C LEU A 134 17.95 0.33 21.20
N ILE A 135 18.34 0.37 19.92
CA ILE A 135 19.72 0.65 19.50
C ILE A 135 20.16 2.06 19.88
N LYS A 136 21.45 2.21 20.13
CA LYS A 136 22.10 3.52 20.28
C LYS A 136 22.95 3.80 19.05
N GLN A 137 23.00 5.06 18.64
CA GLN A 137 23.84 5.53 17.54
C GLN A 137 24.57 6.80 17.92
N TYR A 138 25.68 7.09 17.24
CA TYR A 138 26.34 8.37 17.36
C TYR A 138 25.60 9.45 16.57
N TYR A 139 25.30 10.56 17.25
CA TYR A 139 24.72 11.74 16.61
C TYR A 139 25.37 13.01 17.17
N LYS A 140 25.30 14.10 16.39
CA LYS A 140 25.81 15.40 16.83
C LYS A 140 24.77 16.11 17.67
N GLN A 141 25.19 16.57 18.84
CA GLN A 141 24.39 17.41 19.72
C GLN A 141 25.06 18.77 19.86
N THR A 142 24.28 19.83 19.67
CA THR A 142 24.75 21.22 19.87
C THR A 142 23.98 21.83 21.04
N GLY A 143 24.71 22.37 22.01
CA GLY A 143 24.08 22.96 23.18
C GLY A 143 25.08 23.31 24.27
N ASN A 144 24.57 23.86 25.41
CA ASN A 144 25.36 24.15 26.59
C ASN A 144 25.74 22.89 27.34
N VAL A 145 27.02 22.76 27.66
CA VAL A 145 27.59 21.70 28.49
C VAL A 145 28.44 22.30 29.60
N LYS A 146 28.59 21.58 30.75
CA LYS A 146 29.38 22.04 31.87
C LYS A 146 30.90 21.82 31.68
N ALA A 147 31.27 20.95 30.75
CA ALA A 147 32.65 20.69 30.40
C ALA A 147 32.86 20.81 28.91
N LEU A 148 33.99 21.32 28.46
CA LEU A 148 34.31 21.44 27.04
C LEU A 148 34.36 20.08 26.37
N LYS A 149 33.48 19.85 25.40
CA LYS A 149 33.39 18.61 24.61
C LYS A 149 33.22 18.96 23.11
N GLY A 150 34.00 18.34 22.28
CA GLY A 150 33.91 18.55 20.83
C GLY A 150 34.30 19.98 20.40
N LYS A 151 33.58 20.52 19.42
CA LYS A 151 33.86 21.83 18.82
C LYS A 151 33.11 22.94 19.57
N LEU A 152 33.82 23.98 20.03
CA LEU A 152 33.23 25.18 20.60
C LEU A 152 32.64 26.06 19.46
N GLU A 153 31.36 26.41 19.56
CA GLU A 153 30.67 27.28 18.64
C GLU A 153 30.79 28.72 19.13
N PHE A 154 31.96 29.37 18.87
CA PHE A 154 32.40 30.65 19.45
C PHE A 154 31.35 31.74 19.41
N ALA A 155 30.77 32.02 18.25
CA ALA A 155 29.78 33.11 18.08
C ALA A 155 28.58 32.93 19.01
N ILE A 156 28.01 31.72 19.05
CA ILE A 156 26.84 31.42 19.87
C ILE A 156 27.24 31.29 21.34
N HIS A 157 28.45 30.78 21.63
CA HIS A 157 28.98 30.71 22.99
C HIS A 157 29.11 32.08 23.63
N ILE A 158 29.71 33.05 22.93
CA ILE A 158 29.81 34.44 23.41
C ILE A 158 28.42 35.03 23.62
N GLN A 159 27.52 34.87 22.65
CA GLN A 159 26.18 35.43 22.74
C GLN A 159 25.36 34.86 23.92
N LYS A 160 25.44 33.56 24.17
CA LYS A 160 24.59 32.91 25.19
C LYS A 160 25.25 32.78 26.56
N ASN A 161 26.57 32.74 26.63
CA ASN A 161 27.31 32.42 27.85
C ASN A 161 28.23 33.57 28.31
N LEU A 162 28.06 34.78 27.84
CA LEU A 162 28.86 35.92 28.29
C LEU A 162 28.85 36.11 29.82
N ALA A 163 27.67 35.91 30.43
CA ALA A 163 27.48 35.96 31.88
C ALA A 163 27.63 34.58 32.56
N HIS A 164 27.64 33.47 31.81
CA HIS A 164 27.66 32.10 32.29
C HIS A 164 28.96 31.40 31.93
N LYS A 165 30.08 31.85 32.57
CA LYS A 165 31.43 31.36 32.30
C LYS A 165 31.65 29.86 32.66
N GLU A 166 30.72 29.26 33.41
CA GLU A 166 30.72 27.84 33.78
C GLU A 166 30.16 26.91 32.69
N ARG A 167 29.71 27.46 31.55
CA ARG A 167 29.10 26.73 30.47
C ARG A 167 29.84 26.92 29.17
N PHE A 168 29.84 25.88 28.33
CA PHE A 168 30.44 25.89 27.01
C PHE A 168 29.36 25.53 25.99
N TYR A 169 29.14 26.35 24.98
CA TYR A 169 28.22 26.07 23.89
C TYR A 169 28.98 25.32 22.78
N THR A 170 28.74 24.00 22.70
CA THR A 170 29.56 23.12 21.86
C THR A 170 28.70 22.24 20.95
N THR A 171 29.32 21.80 19.84
CA THR A 171 28.84 20.69 19.02
C THR A 171 29.71 19.48 19.27
N HIS A 172 29.15 18.43 19.82
CA HIS A 172 29.87 17.21 20.17
C HIS A 172 29.09 15.96 19.79
N GLN A 173 29.77 14.80 19.73
CA GLN A 173 29.14 13.51 19.48
C GLN A 173 28.58 12.91 20.77
N VAL A 174 27.36 12.40 20.67
CA VAL A 174 26.69 11.65 21.75
C VAL A 174 26.34 10.26 21.24
N TYR A 175 26.55 9.25 22.08
CA TYR A 175 26.09 7.88 21.83
C TYR A 175 24.80 7.65 22.60
N GLY A 176 23.68 7.68 21.93
CA GLY A 176 22.38 7.66 22.59
C GLY A 176 21.24 7.18 21.69
N LYS A 177 20.04 7.29 22.23
CA LYS A 177 18.80 6.85 21.56
C LYS A 177 18.12 7.96 20.74
N ASP A 178 18.50 9.25 20.90
CA ASP A 178 17.91 10.37 20.16
C ASP A 178 18.53 10.54 18.77
N HIS A 179 18.35 9.52 17.91
CA HIS A 179 18.82 9.52 16.54
C HIS A 179 17.65 9.42 15.55
N LEU A 180 17.92 9.68 14.28
CA LEU A 180 16.91 9.89 13.25
C LEU A 180 15.88 8.74 13.15
N ILE A 181 16.29 7.47 13.32
CA ILE A 181 15.36 6.33 13.30
C ILE A 181 14.31 6.47 14.42
N HIS A 182 14.75 6.71 15.65
CA HIS A 182 13.81 6.84 16.77
C HIS A 182 12.97 8.12 16.69
N GLN A 183 13.52 9.21 16.13
CA GLN A 183 12.76 10.44 15.89
C GLN A 183 11.62 10.21 14.90
N VAL A 184 11.84 9.44 13.82
CA VAL A 184 10.80 9.03 12.86
C VAL A 184 9.73 8.16 13.55
N LEU A 185 10.12 7.16 14.34
CA LEU A 185 9.17 6.32 15.07
C LEU A 185 8.37 7.14 16.10
N GLY A 186 9.02 8.06 16.81
CA GLY A 186 8.39 8.99 17.74
C GLY A 186 7.32 9.86 17.07
N GLN A 187 7.61 10.41 15.90
CA GLN A 187 6.63 11.18 15.12
C GLN A 187 5.42 10.33 14.72
N ALA A 188 5.63 9.08 14.28
CA ALA A 188 4.52 8.18 13.95
C ALA A 188 3.67 7.85 15.18
N LEU A 189 4.27 7.62 16.36
CA LEU A 189 3.56 7.45 17.63
C LEU A 189 2.71 8.68 17.99
N ASP A 190 3.22 9.89 17.75
CA ASP A 190 2.48 11.14 17.98
C ASP A 190 1.25 11.25 17.06
N ILE A 191 1.41 10.92 15.79
CA ILE A 191 0.31 10.90 14.81
C ILE A 191 -0.77 9.90 15.25
N ILE A 192 -0.38 8.66 15.58
CA ILE A 192 -1.31 7.62 16.02
C ILE A 192 -2.04 8.06 17.30
N THR A 193 -1.31 8.60 18.30
CA THR A 193 -1.92 9.11 19.52
C THR A 193 -3.00 10.15 19.22
N ASN A 194 -2.76 11.00 18.24
CA ASN A 194 -3.70 12.06 17.87
C ASN A 194 -4.93 11.53 17.12
N LEU A 195 -4.76 10.53 16.24
CA LEU A 195 -5.82 9.98 15.39
C LEU A 195 -6.66 8.92 16.10
N SER A 196 -6.09 8.20 17.09
CA SER A 196 -6.76 7.10 17.81
C SER A 196 -7.53 7.52 19.05
N LYS A 197 -7.73 8.82 19.27
CA LYS A 197 -8.46 9.33 20.45
C LYS A 197 -9.83 8.67 20.60
N GLY A 198 -10.10 8.11 21.77
CA GLY A 198 -11.37 7.42 22.06
C GLY A 198 -11.40 5.93 21.70
N SER A 199 -10.33 5.38 21.11
CA SER A 199 -10.16 3.95 20.85
C SER A 199 -9.22 3.29 21.86
N TYR A 200 -9.24 1.95 21.94
CA TYR A 200 -8.29 1.17 22.74
C TYR A 200 -6.82 1.38 22.31
N LEU A 201 -6.60 1.68 21.02
CA LEU A 201 -5.27 1.97 20.48
C LEU A 201 -4.65 3.22 21.09
N HIS A 202 -5.46 4.19 21.48
CA HIS A 202 -4.97 5.39 22.16
C HIS A 202 -4.30 5.06 23.50
N ALA A 203 -4.94 4.21 24.30
CA ALA A 203 -4.37 3.76 25.58
C ALA A 203 -3.09 2.95 25.34
N LYS A 204 -3.11 1.98 24.42
CA LYS A 204 -1.95 1.18 24.02
C LYS A 204 -0.78 2.05 23.55
N CYS A 205 -1.03 3.03 22.70
CA CYS A 205 -0.01 3.96 22.21
C CYS A 205 0.59 4.82 23.33
N LYS A 206 -0.25 5.33 24.25
CA LYS A 206 0.24 6.08 25.43
C LYS A 206 1.12 5.24 26.33
N THR A 207 0.72 4.01 26.63
CA THR A 207 1.55 3.08 27.44
C THR A 207 2.90 2.84 26.77
N LEU A 208 2.90 2.56 25.47
CA LEU A 208 4.11 2.33 24.70
C LEU A 208 5.04 3.55 24.69
N LYS A 209 4.49 4.75 24.67
CA LYS A 209 5.27 6.00 24.75
C LYS A 209 5.97 6.22 26.08
N LEU A 210 5.52 5.60 27.18
CA LEU A 210 6.21 5.65 28.47
C LEU A 210 7.52 4.86 28.43
N ASP A 211 7.55 3.76 27.67
CA ASP A 211 8.73 2.92 27.51
C ASP A 211 9.65 3.38 26.37
N PHE A 212 9.12 4.23 25.47
CA PHE A 212 9.88 4.78 24.35
C PHE A 212 10.74 5.96 24.81
N PRO A 213 11.99 6.10 24.32
CA PRO A 213 12.87 7.18 24.75
C PRO A 213 12.33 8.55 24.33
N GLU A 214 12.61 9.55 25.14
CA GLU A 214 12.43 10.94 24.73
C GLU A 214 13.36 11.24 23.56
N VAL A 215 12.79 11.68 22.44
CA VAL A 215 13.51 12.02 21.23
C VAL A 215 13.08 13.41 20.73
N LYS A 216 13.98 14.05 20.02
CA LYS A 216 13.68 15.34 19.40
C LYS A 216 12.52 15.19 18.41
N SER A 217 11.53 16.06 18.52
CA SER A 217 10.45 16.15 17.54
C SER A 217 11.00 16.64 16.20
N ILE A 218 10.63 15.95 15.13
CA ILE A 218 10.99 16.28 13.75
C ILE A 218 9.73 16.37 12.88
N ASN A 219 9.89 16.92 11.70
CA ASN A 219 8.90 16.84 10.63
C ASN A 219 9.53 16.06 9.47
N ALA A 220 9.37 14.74 9.49
CA ALA A 220 9.99 13.85 8.51
C ALA A 220 9.30 13.98 7.15
N THR A 221 10.12 14.05 6.11
CA THR A 221 9.73 14.11 4.70
C THR A 221 10.34 12.93 3.96
N GLU A 222 10.03 12.75 2.68
CA GLU A 222 10.63 11.71 1.84
C GLU A 222 12.17 11.73 1.90
N SER A 223 12.76 12.93 1.89
CA SER A 223 14.22 13.09 2.01
C SER A 223 14.78 12.64 3.37
N THR A 224 13.96 12.62 4.42
CA THR A 224 14.34 12.08 5.73
C THR A 224 14.51 10.58 5.66
N PHE A 225 13.57 9.88 5.00
CA PHE A 225 13.61 8.42 4.85
C PHE A 225 14.76 7.95 3.96
N THR A 226 15.13 8.72 2.93
CA THR A 226 16.29 8.39 2.08
C THR A 226 17.63 8.52 2.82
N LYS A 227 17.69 9.36 3.86
CA LYS A 227 18.89 9.57 4.70
C LYS A 227 19.04 8.57 5.84
N LEU A 228 18.06 7.69 6.07
CA LEU A 228 18.15 6.68 7.12
C LEU A 228 19.31 5.71 6.83
N PRO A 229 20.20 5.49 7.80
CA PRO A 229 21.34 4.62 7.60
C PRO A 229 20.89 3.16 7.44
N ARG A 230 21.33 2.52 6.36
CA ARG A 230 21.13 1.08 6.14
C ARG A 230 22.31 0.32 6.72
N SER A 231 22.08 -0.46 7.75
CA SER A 231 23.09 -1.31 8.36
C SER A 231 22.46 -2.58 8.94
N ARG A 232 23.26 -3.62 9.17
CA ARG A 232 22.78 -4.86 9.79
C ARG A 232 22.11 -4.62 11.16
N LYS A 233 22.57 -3.62 11.91
CA LYS A 233 21.98 -3.24 13.21
C LYS A 233 20.59 -2.61 13.07
N ASN A 234 20.28 -2.01 11.93
CA ASN A 234 19.02 -1.34 11.67
C ASN A 234 17.99 -2.27 10.99
N ALA A 235 18.40 -3.45 10.53
CA ALA A 235 17.51 -4.41 9.87
C ALA A 235 16.23 -4.73 10.67
N PRO A 236 16.26 -4.91 12.01
CA PRO A 236 15.04 -5.13 12.79
C PRO A 236 14.03 -3.96 12.73
N TYR A 237 14.49 -2.76 12.39
CA TYR A 237 13.66 -1.55 12.32
C TYR A 237 12.96 -1.35 10.97
N GLU A 238 13.32 -2.11 9.93
CA GLU A 238 12.83 -1.90 8.55
C GLU A 238 11.32 -1.95 8.44
N THR A 239 10.67 -2.88 9.12
CA THR A 239 9.20 -2.99 9.12
C THR A 239 8.57 -1.79 9.79
N ALA A 240 8.99 -1.43 11.00
CA ALA A 240 8.46 -0.28 11.72
C ALA A 240 8.69 1.03 10.96
N ILE A 241 9.87 1.21 10.34
CA ILE A 241 10.20 2.38 9.48
C ILE A 241 9.28 2.42 8.25
N SER A 242 9.01 1.29 7.61
CA SER A 242 8.15 1.23 6.42
C SER A 242 6.72 1.65 6.74
N ILE A 243 6.19 1.20 7.88
CA ILE A 243 4.85 1.59 8.33
C ILE A 243 4.84 3.06 8.78
N ALA A 244 5.87 3.51 9.52
CA ALA A 244 6.02 4.91 9.91
C ALA A 244 6.06 5.84 8.69
N ARG A 245 6.79 5.45 7.63
CA ARG A 245 6.81 6.19 6.36
C ARG A 245 5.42 6.30 5.74
N LEU A 246 4.68 5.19 5.68
CA LEU A 246 3.33 5.18 5.15
C LEU A 246 2.42 6.13 5.96
N ILE A 247 2.49 6.10 7.29
CA ILE A 247 1.69 6.96 8.16
C ILE A 247 2.11 8.43 8.03
N ILE A 248 3.39 8.74 8.14
CA ILE A 248 3.90 10.12 8.17
C ILE A 248 3.68 10.83 6.84
N LEU A 249 4.02 10.19 5.72
CA LEU A 249 3.94 10.83 4.40
C LEU A 249 2.49 11.00 3.90
N ASN A 250 1.57 10.20 4.41
CA ASN A 250 0.15 10.31 4.08
C ASN A 250 -0.66 11.07 5.14
N TYR A 251 0.00 11.59 6.18
CA TYR A 251 -0.62 12.41 7.20
C TYR A 251 -0.51 13.89 6.84
N ALA A 252 -1.63 14.56 6.75
CA ALA A 252 -1.71 15.99 6.47
C ALA A 252 -2.25 16.73 7.72
N PRO A 253 -1.35 17.27 8.57
CA PRO A 253 -1.77 18.14 9.65
C PRO A 253 -2.03 19.54 9.08
N ASN A 254 -3.18 20.14 9.38
CA ASN A 254 -3.47 21.56 9.11
C ASN A 254 -3.15 22.04 7.69
N ILE A 255 -3.94 21.66 6.70
CA ILE A 255 -3.82 22.24 5.38
C ILE A 255 -4.42 23.66 5.41
N SER A 256 -3.54 24.66 5.34
CA SER A 256 -3.88 26.09 5.21
C SER A 256 -4.92 26.60 6.24
N LYS A 257 -4.51 26.79 7.50
CA LYS A 257 -5.31 27.37 8.59
C LYS A 257 -6.58 26.61 9.02
N GLY A 258 -6.77 25.37 8.58
CA GLY A 258 -7.83 24.47 9.09
C GLY A 258 -7.33 23.65 10.29
N THR A 259 -8.25 23.18 11.14
CA THR A 259 -7.94 22.33 12.30
C THR A 259 -8.08 20.85 11.96
N GLU A 260 -8.43 20.51 10.71
CA GLU A 260 -8.72 19.14 10.30
C GLU A 260 -7.43 18.32 10.17
N LYS A 261 -7.46 17.11 10.75
CA LYS A 261 -6.39 16.12 10.66
C LYS A 261 -6.80 15.02 9.69
N MET A 262 -5.97 14.74 8.72
CA MET A 262 -6.27 13.76 7.68
C MET A 262 -5.17 12.72 7.54
N LEU A 263 -5.57 11.48 7.26
CA LEU A 263 -4.68 10.38 6.90
C LEU A 263 -5.30 9.58 5.76
N ALA A 264 -4.53 9.31 4.70
CA ALA A 264 -4.97 8.56 3.54
C ALA A 264 -4.06 7.35 3.32
N LEU A 265 -4.54 6.15 3.64
CA LEU A 265 -3.85 4.89 3.34
C LEU A 265 -4.58 4.22 2.17
N LEU A 266 -4.18 4.59 0.96
CA LEU A 266 -4.84 4.18 -0.28
C LEU A 266 -3.86 3.43 -1.18
N PHE A 267 -4.36 2.36 -1.80
CA PHE A 267 -3.62 1.47 -2.70
C PHE A 267 -4.31 1.41 -4.04
N ASP A 268 -3.56 1.51 -5.12
CA ASP A 268 -4.07 1.28 -6.47
C ASP A 268 -4.49 -0.19 -6.61
N MET A 269 -5.77 -0.42 -6.91
CA MET A 269 -6.33 -1.77 -6.96
C MET A 269 -5.77 -2.58 -8.13
N ASN A 270 -5.41 -1.95 -9.25
CA ASN A 270 -4.77 -2.63 -10.37
C ASN A 270 -3.42 -3.22 -9.96
N LYS A 271 -2.58 -2.39 -9.29
CA LYS A 271 -1.27 -2.86 -8.78
C LYS A 271 -1.42 -3.90 -7.69
N LEU A 272 -2.42 -3.77 -6.83
CA LEU A 272 -2.67 -4.75 -5.77
C LEU A 272 -3.07 -6.10 -6.36
N TRP A 273 -3.89 -6.09 -7.39
CA TRP A 273 -4.32 -7.28 -8.12
C TRP A 273 -3.15 -7.97 -8.83
N GLU A 274 -2.35 -7.20 -9.57
CA GLU A 274 -1.13 -7.68 -10.23
C GLU A 274 -0.18 -8.36 -9.25
N GLU A 275 0.15 -7.70 -8.15
CA GLU A 275 1.04 -8.25 -7.12
C GLU A 275 0.46 -9.52 -6.47
N TYR A 276 -0.86 -9.53 -6.21
CA TYR A 276 -1.54 -10.69 -5.66
C TYR A 276 -1.44 -11.90 -6.59
N ILE A 277 -1.75 -11.72 -7.88
CA ILE A 277 -1.65 -12.80 -8.89
C ILE A 277 -0.21 -13.29 -9.04
N LEU A 278 0.76 -12.37 -9.09
CA LEU A 278 2.19 -12.72 -9.16
C LEU A 278 2.60 -13.62 -7.97
N ILE A 279 2.15 -13.30 -6.75
CA ILE A 279 2.46 -14.10 -5.56
C ILE A 279 1.81 -15.47 -5.64
N ARG A 280 0.54 -15.55 -6.06
CA ARG A 280 -0.19 -16.82 -6.19
C ARG A 280 0.45 -17.74 -7.23
N ILE A 281 0.86 -17.20 -8.37
CA ILE A 281 1.59 -17.95 -9.40
C ILE A 281 2.95 -18.41 -8.87
N LYS A 282 3.72 -17.55 -8.19
CA LYS A 282 4.99 -17.93 -7.56
C LYS A 282 4.84 -19.03 -6.51
N GLN A 283 3.74 -19.03 -5.77
CA GLN A 283 3.45 -20.10 -4.81
C GLN A 283 3.16 -21.43 -5.51
N ALA A 284 2.37 -21.40 -6.58
CA ALA A 284 1.98 -22.58 -7.33
C ALA A 284 3.11 -23.15 -8.21
N SER A 285 4.10 -22.34 -8.60
CA SER A 285 5.22 -22.75 -9.44
C SER A 285 6.41 -23.33 -8.67
N LYS A 286 6.38 -23.36 -7.33
CA LYS A 286 7.53 -23.81 -6.51
C LYS A 286 7.98 -25.24 -6.80
N ASP A 287 7.03 -26.12 -7.07
CA ASP A 287 7.28 -27.54 -7.30
C ASP A 287 7.44 -27.87 -8.80
N ASN A 288 7.30 -26.89 -9.67
CA ASN A 288 7.41 -27.02 -11.11
C ASN A 288 8.66 -26.25 -11.60
N ASN A 289 9.27 -26.72 -12.67
CA ASN A 289 10.45 -26.06 -13.28
C ASN A 289 10.08 -24.76 -14.03
N ILE A 290 9.27 -23.88 -13.39
CA ILE A 290 8.76 -22.64 -13.96
C ILE A 290 9.38 -21.46 -13.23
N GLN A 291 10.06 -20.60 -13.96
CA GLN A 291 10.57 -19.35 -13.44
C GLN A 291 9.52 -18.23 -13.65
N VAL A 292 9.23 -17.45 -12.61
CA VAL A 292 8.19 -16.41 -12.62
C VAL A 292 8.81 -15.05 -12.35
N TYR A 293 8.71 -14.16 -13.32
CA TYR A 293 9.22 -12.79 -13.25
C TYR A 293 8.06 -11.80 -13.24
N GLY A 294 8.08 -10.85 -12.30
CA GLY A 294 7.16 -9.70 -12.30
C GLY A 294 7.81 -8.51 -12.99
N GLN A 295 7.04 -7.76 -13.76
CA GLN A 295 7.44 -6.48 -14.39
C GLN A 295 8.77 -6.53 -15.13
N ASN A 296 9.01 -7.59 -15.90
CA ASN A 296 10.18 -7.71 -16.75
C ASN A 296 10.11 -6.63 -17.84
N SER A 297 11.14 -5.79 -17.94
CA SER A 297 11.12 -4.58 -18.77
C SER A 297 12.01 -4.74 -20.01
N LYS A 298 11.53 -4.26 -21.17
CA LYS A 298 12.31 -4.13 -22.40
C LYS A 298 12.11 -2.74 -23.00
N THR A 299 13.19 -2.18 -23.55
CA THR A 299 13.12 -0.88 -24.24
C THR A 299 12.29 -1.01 -25.51
N PHE A 300 11.28 -0.16 -25.66
CA PHE A 300 10.39 -0.13 -26.83
C PHE A 300 10.75 0.99 -27.79
N TRP A 301 10.97 2.21 -27.29
CA TRP A 301 11.29 3.36 -28.10
C TRP A 301 12.11 4.38 -27.30
N ARG A 302 13.32 4.70 -27.77
CA ARG A 302 14.26 5.59 -27.07
C ARG A 302 14.40 5.19 -25.57
N ASN A 303 13.93 6.03 -24.66
CA ASN A 303 13.93 5.80 -23.22
C ASN A 303 12.58 5.25 -22.69
N VAL A 304 11.65 4.90 -23.58
CA VAL A 304 10.35 4.32 -23.21
C VAL A 304 10.48 2.81 -23.20
N SER A 305 10.17 2.20 -22.08
CA SER A 305 10.15 0.76 -21.89
C SER A 305 8.72 0.24 -21.77
N ILE A 306 8.52 -0.98 -22.23
CA ILE A 306 7.29 -1.75 -22.03
C ILE A 306 7.58 -2.88 -21.04
N HIS A 307 6.58 -3.23 -20.26
CA HIS A 307 6.69 -4.26 -19.23
C HIS A 307 5.34 -4.97 -19.05
N PRO A 308 5.26 -6.25 -19.34
CA PRO A 308 4.14 -7.08 -18.95
C PRO A 308 4.14 -7.28 -17.44
N ASP A 309 2.97 -7.50 -16.86
CA ASP A 309 2.81 -7.71 -15.43
C ASP A 309 3.60 -8.95 -14.97
N ILE A 310 3.44 -10.07 -15.69
CA ILE A 310 4.06 -11.35 -15.34
C ILE A 310 4.60 -12.03 -16.59
N VAL A 311 5.83 -12.53 -16.52
CA VAL A 311 6.47 -13.38 -17.53
C VAL A 311 6.81 -14.71 -16.89
N LEU A 312 6.35 -15.78 -17.50
CA LEU A 312 6.69 -17.16 -17.11
C LEU A 312 7.73 -17.70 -18.10
N LEU A 313 8.72 -18.39 -17.61
CA LEU A 313 9.68 -19.14 -18.39
C LEU A 313 9.59 -20.61 -18.03
N CYS A 314 9.20 -21.43 -18.99
CA CYS A 314 9.08 -22.89 -18.86
C CYS A 314 9.78 -23.53 -20.05
N ASP A 315 10.75 -24.41 -19.83
CA ASP A 315 11.47 -25.18 -20.85
C ASP A 315 11.94 -24.35 -22.07
N LYS A 316 12.39 -23.10 -21.84
CA LYS A 316 12.81 -22.10 -22.83
C LYS A 316 11.67 -21.37 -23.54
N GLU A 317 10.43 -21.73 -23.32
CA GLU A 317 9.27 -20.98 -23.81
C GLU A 317 8.88 -19.87 -22.82
N GLN A 318 8.49 -18.71 -23.35
CA GLN A 318 8.02 -17.59 -22.56
C GLN A 318 6.50 -17.45 -22.72
N PHE A 319 5.83 -17.21 -21.61
CA PHE A 319 4.40 -16.93 -21.57
C PHE A 319 4.16 -15.61 -20.85
N ILE A 320 3.22 -14.84 -21.34
CA ILE A 320 2.94 -13.50 -20.83
C ILE A 320 1.55 -13.49 -20.22
N ILE A 321 1.45 -12.90 -19.02
CA ILE A 321 0.19 -12.63 -18.38
C ILE A 321 0.12 -11.13 -18.09
N ASP A 322 -0.97 -10.54 -18.49
CA ASP A 322 -1.31 -9.14 -18.17
C ASP A 322 -2.63 -9.12 -17.41
N THR A 323 -2.63 -8.50 -16.25
CA THR A 323 -3.75 -8.55 -15.31
C THR A 323 -4.54 -7.24 -15.39
N LYS A 324 -5.85 -7.33 -15.37
CA LYS A 324 -6.72 -6.16 -15.44
C LYS A 324 -7.79 -6.22 -14.36
N TRP A 325 -7.80 -5.25 -13.46
CA TRP A 325 -8.86 -5.13 -12.45
C TRP A 325 -10.07 -4.40 -13.04
N LYS A 326 -10.83 -5.10 -13.85
CA LYS A 326 -12.09 -4.62 -14.42
C LYS A 326 -12.98 -5.79 -14.80
N ASN A 327 -14.29 -5.60 -14.74
CA ASN A 327 -15.22 -6.56 -15.30
C ASN A 327 -15.34 -6.36 -16.81
N ILE A 328 -15.15 -7.42 -17.56
CA ILE A 328 -15.42 -7.45 -19.01
C ILE A 328 -16.78 -8.09 -19.28
N GLY A 329 -17.80 -7.25 -19.51
CA GLY A 329 -19.07 -7.75 -20.03
C GLY A 329 -18.89 -8.42 -21.40
N ASN A 330 -19.62 -9.49 -21.66
CA ASN A 330 -19.65 -10.20 -22.95
C ASN A 330 -18.27 -10.69 -23.46
N ASN A 331 -17.29 -10.94 -22.60
CA ASN A 331 -15.96 -11.46 -22.93
C ASN A 331 -15.22 -10.68 -24.04
N LYS A 332 -15.44 -9.36 -24.13
CA LYS A 332 -14.79 -8.52 -25.13
C LYS A 332 -13.71 -7.64 -24.49
N PRO A 333 -12.43 -7.99 -24.63
CA PRO A 333 -11.32 -7.13 -24.20
C PRO A 333 -11.27 -5.87 -25.07
N SER A 334 -10.64 -4.81 -24.56
CA SER A 334 -10.44 -3.61 -25.34
C SER A 334 -9.41 -3.86 -26.47
N ILE A 335 -9.56 -3.16 -27.59
CA ILE A 335 -8.57 -3.19 -28.68
C ILE A 335 -7.19 -2.76 -28.17
N HIS A 336 -7.13 -1.85 -27.20
CA HIS A 336 -5.88 -1.42 -26.57
C HIS A 336 -5.20 -2.58 -25.84
N ASP A 337 -5.95 -3.36 -25.03
CA ASP A 337 -5.41 -4.51 -24.30
C ASP A 337 -4.89 -5.57 -25.30
N LEU A 338 -5.63 -5.85 -26.38
CA LEU A 338 -5.20 -6.81 -27.42
C LEU A 338 -3.93 -6.36 -28.16
N ARG A 339 -3.82 -5.07 -28.52
CA ARG A 339 -2.60 -4.53 -29.12
C ARG A 339 -1.41 -4.63 -28.19
N GLN A 340 -1.61 -4.38 -26.91
CA GLN A 340 -0.59 -4.54 -25.88
C GLN A 340 -0.08 -5.98 -25.84
N MET A 341 -0.99 -6.96 -25.84
CA MET A 341 -0.63 -8.39 -25.83
C MET A 341 0.12 -8.81 -27.07
N TYR A 342 -0.29 -8.32 -28.24
CA TYR A 342 0.42 -8.59 -29.51
C TYR A 342 1.86 -8.08 -29.45
N VAL A 343 2.07 -6.82 -29.01
CA VAL A 343 3.40 -6.22 -28.87
C VAL A 343 4.24 -7.00 -27.84
N TYR A 344 3.65 -7.43 -26.73
CA TYR A 344 4.37 -8.24 -25.75
C TYR A 344 4.79 -9.59 -26.32
N ASN A 345 3.92 -10.28 -27.06
CA ASN A 345 4.27 -11.54 -27.73
C ASN A 345 5.48 -11.37 -28.65
N GLU A 346 5.51 -10.32 -29.47
CA GLU A 346 6.65 -10.01 -30.34
C GLU A 346 7.94 -9.78 -29.54
N TYR A 347 7.91 -8.89 -28.55
CA TYR A 347 9.11 -8.49 -27.81
C TYR A 347 9.68 -9.60 -26.94
N TRP A 348 8.84 -10.44 -26.35
CA TRP A 348 9.27 -11.57 -25.52
C TRP A 348 9.42 -12.88 -26.31
N LYS A 349 9.13 -12.88 -27.62
CA LYS A 349 9.13 -14.07 -28.48
C LYS A 349 8.22 -15.16 -27.90
N SER A 350 7.07 -14.73 -27.40
CA SER A 350 6.06 -15.60 -26.84
C SER A 350 4.99 -15.92 -27.89
N SER A 351 4.65 -17.18 -28.06
CA SER A 351 3.54 -17.57 -28.95
C SER A 351 2.16 -17.39 -28.30
N LYS A 352 2.12 -17.31 -26.95
CA LYS A 352 0.89 -17.26 -26.16
C LYS A 352 0.94 -16.14 -25.11
N SER A 353 -0.16 -15.43 -24.95
CA SER A 353 -0.38 -14.47 -23.87
C SER A 353 -1.74 -14.63 -23.27
N LEU A 354 -1.92 -14.21 -22.02
CA LEU A 354 -3.16 -14.31 -21.27
C LEU A 354 -3.55 -12.95 -20.68
N LEU A 355 -4.73 -12.47 -21.02
CA LEU A 355 -5.42 -11.37 -20.33
C LEU A 355 -6.22 -11.96 -19.18
N LEU A 356 -5.93 -11.53 -17.95
CA LEU A 356 -6.52 -12.09 -16.73
C LEU A 356 -7.40 -11.07 -16.03
N TYR A 357 -8.65 -11.44 -15.78
CA TYR A 357 -9.66 -10.61 -15.15
C TYR A 357 -10.20 -11.23 -13.87
N PRO A 358 -10.57 -10.42 -12.85
CA PRO A 358 -11.29 -10.90 -11.69
C PRO A 358 -12.74 -11.23 -12.05
N SER A 359 -13.28 -12.26 -11.42
CA SER A 359 -14.68 -12.68 -11.61
C SER A 359 -15.25 -13.32 -10.35
N SER A 360 -16.54 -13.54 -10.32
CA SER A 360 -17.21 -14.40 -9.33
C SER A 360 -17.03 -15.89 -9.63
N ASN A 361 -16.85 -16.26 -10.91
CA ASN A 361 -16.67 -17.65 -11.37
C ASN A 361 -15.44 -17.75 -12.26
N ASP A 362 -14.84 -18.95 -12.28
CA ASP A 362 -13.74 -19.24 -13.20
C ASP A 362 -14.28 -19.47 -14.60
N ASP A 363 -13.64 -18.86 -15.60
CA ASP A 363 -13.95 -19.01 -17.00
C ASP A 363 -12.70 -18.83 -17.86
N PHE A 364 -12.51 -19.70 -18.84
CA PHE A 364 -11.40 -19.61 -19.78
C PHE A 364 -11.84 -19.97 -21.17
N ASP A 365 -11.90 -18.98 -22.05
CA ASP A 365 -12.33 -19.11 -23.43
C ASP A 365 -11.33 -19.80 -24.38
N GLY A 366 -10.17 -20.23 -23.84
CA GLY A 366 -9.06 -20.76 -24.63
C GLY A 366 -8.22 -19.65 -25.28
N TYR A 367 -7.33 -20.07 -26.18
CA TYR A 367 -6.44 -19.15 -26.92
C TYR A 367 -6.98 -18.91 -28.32
N ILE A 368 -7.13 -17.63 -28.67
CA ILE A 368 -7.56 -17.18 -29.99
C ILE A 368 -6.34 -16.58 -30.72
N ARG A 369 -6.16 -16.95 -31.97
CA ARG A 369 -5.10 -16.40 -32.83
C ARG A 369 -5.41 -14.97 -33.25
N PHE A 370 -4.38 -14.14 -33.32
CA PHE A 370 -4.48 -12.88 -34.01
C PHE A 370 -4.60 -13.11 -35.53
N VAL A 371 -5.12 -12.15 -36.24
CA VAL A 371 -5.27 -12.18 -37.69
C VAL A 371 -4.24 -11.23 -38.30
N SER A 372 -3.44 -11.70 -39.23
CA SER A 372 -2.46 -10.91 -39.96
C SER A 372 -3.09 -10.03 -41.04
N LEU A 373 -2.32 -9.14 -41.69
CA LEU A 373 -2.79 -8.19 -42.67
C LEU A 373 -3.43 -8.85 -43.91
N ASP A 374 -2.97 -10.05 -44.25
CA ASP A 374 -3.48 -10.87 -45.35
C ASP A 374 -4.66 -11.77 -44.92
N ASN A 375 -5.25 -11.53 -43.74
CA ASN A 375 -6.33 -12.33 -43.14
C ASN A 375 -5.96 -13.80 -42.87
N THR A 376 -4.66 -14.16 -42.83
CA THR A 376 -4.23 -15.47 -42.38
C THR A 376 -4.09 -15.48 -40.86
N ALA A 377 -4.11 -16.67 -40.26
CA ALA A 377 -3.92 -16.83 -38.81
C ALA A 377 -2.45 -16.55 -38.44
N ASP A 378 -2.24 -15.59 -37.53
CA ASP A 378 -0.92 -15.25 -36.99
C ASP A 378 -0.40 -16.36 -36.05
N GLN A 379 0.93 -16.39 -35.85
CA GLN A 379 1.57 -17.27 -34.88
C GLN A 379 1.18 -16.94 -33.42
N HIS A 380 0.89 -15.65 -33.15
CA HIS A 380 0.56 -15.17 -31.80
C HIS A 380 -0.87 -15.45 -31.42
N LYS A 381 -1.06 -15.84 -30.16
CA LYS A 381 -2.36 -16.14 -29.57
C LYS A 381 -2.54 -15.33 -28.29
N CYS A 382 -3.80 -14.98 -27.99
CA CYS A 382 -4.20 -14.37 -26.74
C CYS A 382 -5.36 -15.12 -26.12
N GLY A 383 -5.22 -15.55 -24.86
CA GLY A 383 -6.28 -16.14 -24.08
C GLY A 383 -6.99 -15.10 -23.21
N LEU A 384 -8.27 -15.35 -22.92
CA LEU A 384 -9.05 -14.59 -21.94
C LEU A 384 -9.37 -15.47 -20.77
N GLY A 385 -8.79 -15.14 -19.60
CA GLY A 385 -9.05 -15.87 -18.36
C GLY A 385 -9.81 -14.99 -17.35
N LYS A 386 -10.87 -15.54 -16.80
CA LYS A 386 -11.57 -14.98 -15.64
C LYS A 386 -11.36 -15.91 -14.47
N VAL A 387 -10.88 -15.38 -13.34
CA VAL A 387 -10.61 -16.16 -12.14
C VAL A 387 -11.49 -15.72 -11.01
N SER A 388 -12.07 -16.68 -10.32
CA SER A 388 -12.85 -16.42 -9.11
C SER A 388 -11.93 -15.97 -7.99
N ILE A 389 -12.23 -14.78 -7.44
CA ILE A 389 -11.53 -14.25 -6.27
C ILE A 389 -11.89 -15.03 -5.01
N PHE A 390 -13.10 -15.57 -4.94
CA PHE A 390 -13.63 -16.25 -3.78
C PHE A 390 -13.47 -17.77 -3.90
N LYS A 391 -13.18 -18.43 -2.79
CA LYS A 391 -13.17 -19.88 -2.68
C LYS A 391 -14.60 -20.36 -2.38
N ASP A 392 -15.19 -21.14 -3.30
CA ASP A 392 -16.44 -21.90 -3.12
C ASP A 392 -17.58 -21.11 -2.42
N CYS A 393 -17.96 -19.95 -2.97
CA CYS A 393 -19.00 -19.07 -2.41
C CYS A 393 -18.71 -18.52 -0.99
N ASN A 394 -17.54 -18.77 -0.44
CA ASN A 394 -17.10 -18.30 0.87
C ASN A 394 -16.53 -16.87 0.82
N THR A 395 -16.30 -16.30 2.01
CA THR A 395 -15.69 -14.96 2.18
C THR A 395 -14.17 -14.95 2.06
N LEU A 396 -13.54 -16.12 1.88
CA LEU A 396 -12.10 -16.31 1.84
C LEU A 396 -11.57 -16.15 0.41
N LEU A 397 -10.35 -15.63 0.30
CA LEU A 397 -9.62 -15.56 -0.96
C LEU A 397 -9.32 -16.96 -1.51
N ASN A 398 -9.46 -17.11 -2.82
CA ASN A 398 -9.15 -18.34 -3.51
C ASN A 398 -7.63 -18.56 -3.58
N ASP A 399 -7.14 -19.53 -2.83
CA ASP A 399 -5.73 -19.92 -2.77
C ASP A 399 -5.26 -20.71 -3.99
N GLN A 400 -6.17 -21.29 -4.78
CA GLN A 400 -5.88 -22.11 -5.95
C GLN A 400 -5.76 -21.32 -7.26
N ILE A 401 -5.90 -19.98 -7.24
CA ILE A 401 -5.83 -19.15 -8.44
C ILE A 401 -4.53 -19.40 -9.23
N GLY A 402 -3.39 -19.48 -8.56
CA GLY A 402 -2.10 -19.72 -9.20
C GLY A 402 -2.04 -21.04 -9.97
N SER A 403 -2.48 -22.12 -9.36
CA SER A 403 -2.53 -23.45 -9.98
C SER A 403 -3.49 -23.50 -11.18
N LYS A 404 -4.64 -22.83 -11.09
CA LYS A 404 -5.60 -22.73 -12.20
C LYS A 404 -5.01 -22.00 -13.40
N ILE A 405 -4.36 -20.85 -13.17
CA ILE A 405 -3.72 -20.07 -14.23
C ILE A 405 -2.61 -20.89 -14.90
N LEU A 406 -1.77 -21.58 -14.11
CA LEU A 406 -0.72 -22.45 -14.66
C LEU A 406 -1.32 -23.57 -15.52
N ASN A 407 -2.41 -24.20 -15.08
CA ASN A 407 -3.11 -25.22 -15.85
C ASN A 407 -3.66 -24.69 -17.18
N TRP A 408 -4.17 -23.45 -17.25
CA TRP A 408 -4.63 -22.84 -18.50
C TRP A 408 -3.48 -22.58 -19.48
N ILE A 409 -2.30 -22.26 -18.97
CA ILE A 409 -1.12 -21.99 -19.79
C ILE A 409 -0.49 -23.29 -20.30
N MET A 410 -0.45 -24.33 -19.46
CA MET A 410 0.23 -25.60 -19.77
C MET A 410 -0.62 -26.55 -20.61
N ASN A 411 -1.96 -26.51 -20.49
CA ASN A 411 -2.85 -27.39 -21.24
C ASN A 411 -3.12 -26.80 -22.64
N GLU A 412 -2.59 -27.45 -23.67
CA GLU A 412 -2.71 -27.01 -25.09
C GLU A 412 -4.10 -27.23 -25.70
N ASP A 413 -4.95 -28.05 -25.12
CA ASP A 413 -6.11 -28.68 -25.79
C ASP A 413 -7.37 -27.81 -25.92
N LYS A 414 -7.33 -26.55 -25.50
CA LYS A 414 -8.47 -25.62 -25.68
C LYS A 414 -8.17 -24.53 -26.68
N ILE A 415 -7.82 -24.92 -27.92
CA ILE A 415 -7.74 -23.97 -29.05
C ILE A 415 -9.13 -23.91 -29.70
N ARG A 416 -9.84 -22.79 -29.55
CA ARG A 416 -10.99 -22.50 -30.42
C ARG A 416 -10.45 -21.88 -31.70
N VAL A 417 -10.81 -22.52 -32.83
CA VAL A 417 -10.54 -22.04 -34.20
C VAL A 417 -11.40 -20.81 -34.50
#